data_78402ee3883a637045ec0b8df37f4ae1
#
_entry.id   78402ee3883a637045ec0b8df37f4ae1
#
_cell.length_a   1.000
_cell.length_b   1.000
_cell.length_c   1.000
_cell.angle_alpha   90.00
_cell.angle_beta   90.00
_cell.angle_gamma   90.00
#
_symmetry.space_group_name_H-M   'P 1'
#
loop_
_entity.id
_entity.type
_entity.pdbx_description
1 polymer ?
#
loop_
_entity_poly.entity_id
_entity_poly.type
_entity_poly.pdbx_seq_one_letter_code
_entity_poly.pdbx_strand_id
1 'polypeptide(L)'
;MKRSDHRILTTHAGRLDGPPELTKLSRDVMAGHVADASALRPAVQRGIVDVIRRQAGAGVDVISDGEVGKFGFGSLMYYGRRLSGLTTRPLKPGEAPFMALETNERIEFADFYKDLQFLPAPSQRVVCSGAVTYIGQQEIQSDIQLFKSALAEANVATEDAFMCVLAPGWLEHFFYNEHYATDEEYLFALADAIKHEYKAIVDAGFILQIDDPALPDTYDMIVPAPGIDEYRKFATVRIDAVNHALQGIPEDRVRYHICWGSWHGPHTHDLPLKHVIDLMLRVKAGAYSVEAANPRHEHEWKIWKETRLPEGKILIPGVVSHASNVVEHPELVADRILLYASLVGRENVIAGTDCGMGMRVHPQIAWAKLKALSEGAALASKELWG
;
A
#
# COMPACT_ATOMS: atom_id res chain seq x y z
N MET A 1 -12.69 -0.84 14.08
CA MET A 1 -11.28 -1.32 14.07
C MET A 1 -10.83 -1.55 15.50
N LYS A 2 -10.16 -2.68 15.82
CA LYS A 2 -9.57 -2.95 17.15
C LYS A 2 -8.50 -1.93 17.50
N ARG A 3 -8.28 -1.75 18.80
CA ARG A 3 -7.27 -0.84 19.37
C ARG A 3 -6.36 -1.62 20.32
N SER A 4 -5.23 -1.04 20.64
CA SER A 4 -4.26 -1.60 21.58
C SER A 4 -4.66 -1.32 23.04
N ASP A 5 -5.82 -1.83 23.48
CA ASP A 5 -6.39 -1.50 24.80
C ASP A 5 -5.66 -2.21 25.96
N HIS A 6 -5.10 -3.39 25.71
CA HIS A 6 -4.47 -4.23 26.76
C HIS A 6 -3.06 -4.70 26.37
N ARG A 7 -2.70 -4.55 25.12
CA ARG A 7 -1.37 -4.80 24.55
C ARG A 7 -1.24 -4.10 23.20
N ILE A 8 -0.03 -3.93 22.74
CA ILE A 8 0.22 -3.49 21.35
C ILE A 8 -0.25 -4.58 20.38
N LEU A 9 -1.14 -4.19 19.49
CA LEU A 9 -1.53 -5.03 18.35
C LEU A 9 -0.51 -4.91 17.21
N THR A 10 -0.46 -5.92 16.36
CA THR A 10 0.45 -5.99 15.22
C THR A 10 -0.28 -6.12 13.90
N THR A 11 0.27 -5.54 12.85
CA THR A 11 -0.23 -5.60 11.48
C THR A 11 0.92 -5.46 10.47
N HIS A 12 0.60 -5.40 9.19
CA HIS A 12 1.54 -5.10 8.12
C HIS A 12 0.88 -4.24 7.03
N ALA A 13 1.66 -3.78 6.04
CA ALA A 13 1.15 -2.86 5.01
C ALA A 13 0.58 -3.54 3.75
N GLY A 14 0.36 -4.85 3.75
CA GLY A 14 -0.38 -5.55 2.69
C GLY A 14 0.40 -6.65 1.99
N ARG A 15 1.26 -6.34 1.01
CA ARG A 15 1.84 -7.35 0.14
C ARG A 15 2.79 -8.31 0.85
N LEU A 16 2.51 -9.62 0.71
CA LEU A 16 3.34 -10.73 1.15
C LEU A 16 3.49 -11.73 0.01
N ASP A 17 4.65 -12.40 -0.07
CA ASP A 17 4.82 -13.44 -1.07
C ASP A 17 4.08 -14.71 -0.67
N GLY A 18 3.27 -15.21 -1.60
CA GLY A 18 2.66 -16.53 -1.52
C GLY A 18 3.68 -17.66 -1.75
N PRO A 19 3.21 -18.92 -1.81
CA PRO A 19 4.04 -20.06 -2.14
C PRO A 19 4.80 -19.90 -3.46
N PRO A 20 6.00 -20.52 -3.63
CA PRO A 20 6.86 -20.35 -4.82
C PRO A 20 6.16 -20.64 -6.16
N GLU A 21 5.19 -21.56 -6.20
CA GLU A 21 4.39 -21.85 -7.38
C GLU A 21 3.56 -20.65 -7.84
N LEU A 22 3.08 -19.82 -6.92
CA LEU A 22 2.35 -18.60 -7.27
C LEU A 22 3.28 -17.51 -7.83
N THR A 23 4.51 -17.42 -7.36
CA THR A 23 5.50 -16.51 -7.94
C THR A 23 5.79 -16.88 -9.40
N LYS A 24 5.94 -18.17 -9.70
CA LYS A 24 6.10 -18.64 -11.08
C LYS A 24 4.86 -18.30 -11.91
N LEU A 25 3.69 -18.62 -11.38
CA LEU A 25 2.42 -18.38 -12.05
C LEU A 25 2.17 -16.89 -12.34
N SER A 26 2.52 -16.00 -11.40
CA SER A 26 2.49 -14.57 -11.60
C SER A 26 3.37 -14.13 -12.78
N ARG A 27 4.58 -14.68 -12.90
CA ARG A 27 5.47 -14.40 -14.05
C ARG A 27 4.88 -14.89 -15.36
N ASP A 28 4.27 -16.09 -15.38
CA ASP A 28 3.65 -16.66 -16.56
C ASP A 28 2.43 -15.82 -17.03
N VAL A 29 1.63 -15.28 -16.07
CA VAL A 29 0.55 -14.32 -16.36
C VAL A 29 1.11 -13.01 -16.94
N MET A 30 2.15 -12.46 -16.31
CA MET A 30 2.79 -11.22 -16.80
C MET A 30 3.43 -11.38 -18.17
N ALA A 31 3.94 -12.57 -18.49
CA ALA A 31 4.49 -12.91 -19.81
C ALA A 31 3.42 -13.23 -20.86
N GLY A 32 2.14 -13.25 -20.50
CA GLY A 32 1.04 -13.61 -21.41
C GLY A 32 0.95 -15.10 -21.73
N HIS A 33 1.65 -15.95 -20.98
CA HIS A 33 1.65 -17.40 -21.21
C HIS A 33 0.41 -18.09 -20.66
N VAL A 34 -0.40 -17.42 -19.81
CA VAL A 34 -1.65 -17.92 -19.26
C VAL A 34 -2.79 -17.04 -19.77
N ALA A 35 -3.64 -17.61 -20.61
CA ALA A 35 -4.74 -16.90 -21.25
C ALA A 35 -5.97 -16.74 -20.34
N ASP A 36 -6.15 -17.64 -19.36
CA ASP A 36 -7.32 -17.66 -18.47
C ASP A 36 -6.91 -17.52 -17.00
N ALA A 37 -7.11 -16.33 -16.44
CA ALA A 37 -6.85 -16.05 -15.04
C ALA A 37 -7.75 -16.87 -14.09
N SER A 38 -8.90 -17.38 -14.53
CA SER A 38 -9.79 -18.22 -13.70
C SER A 38 -9.17 -19.55 -13.34
N ALA A 39 -8.31 -20.10 -14.22
CA ALA A 39 -7.55 -21.34 -13.97
C ALA A 39 -6.58 -21.21 -12.78
N LEU A 40 -6.22 -19.97 -12.41
CA LEU A 40 -5.33 -19.68 -11.29
C LEU A 40 -6.03 -19.71 -9.93
N ARG A 41 -7.36 -19.62 -9.93
CA ARG A 41 -8.17 -19.45 -8.73
C ARG A 41 -7.86 -20.48 -7.62
N PRO A 42 -7.74 -21.80 -7.90
CA PRO A 42 -7.40 -22.79 -6.86
C PRO A 42 -6.00 -22.59 -6.26
N ALA A 43 -5.03 -22.14 -7.07
CA ALA A 43 -3.68 -21.85 -6.58
C ALA A 43 -3.66 -20.60 -5.71
N VAL A 44 -4.38 -19.55 -6.12
CA VAL A 44 -4.55 -18.31 -5.35
C VAL A 44 -5.23 -18.62 -4.01
N GLN A 45 -6.30 -19.42 -3.99
CA GLN A 45 -6.97 -19.84 -2.74
C GLN A 45 -6.00 -20.50 -1.77
N ARG A 46 -5.24 -21.50 -2.23
CA ARG A 46 -4.23 -22.16 -1.38
C ARG A 46 -3.15 -21.18 -0.89
N GLY A 47 -2.73 -20.26 -1.75
CA GLY A 47 -1.75 -19.24 -1.41
C GLY A 47 -2.26 -18.29 -0.33
N ILE A 48 -3.51 -17.84 -0.40
CA ILE A 48 -4.12 -16.98 0.61
C ILE A 48 -4.21 -17.74 1.95
N VAL A 49 -4.63 -19.01 1.95
CA VAL A 49 -4.68 -19.84 3.17
C VAL A 49 -3.30 -19.98 3.81
N ASP A 50 -2.25 -20.24 3.00
CA ASP A 50 -0.87 -20.35 3.50
C ASP A 50 -0.41 -19.03 4.13
N VAL A 51 -0.63 -17.92 3.46
CA VAL A 51 -0.23 -16.58 3.93
C VAL A 51 -0.99 -16.19 5.21
N ILE A 52 -2.29 -16.50 5.32
CA ILE A 52 -3.09 -16.28 6.55
C ILE A 52 -2.51 -17.09 7.71
N ARG A 53 -2.26 -18.39 7.51
CA ARG A 53 -1.69 -19.26 8.56
C ARG A 53 -0.32 -18.79 9.02
N ARG A 54 0.51 -18.31 8.09
CA ARG A 54 1.84 -17.76 8.41
C ARG A 54 1.76 -16.46 9.17
N GLN A 55 0.86 -15.54 8.80
CA GLN A 55 0.62 -14.30 9.55
C GLN A 55 0.21 -14.63 11.00
N ALA A 56 -0.78 -15.48 11.18
CA ALA A 56 -1.22 -15.92 12.51
C ALA A 56 -0.09 -16.62 13.28
N GLY A 57 0.67 -17.49 12.63
CA GLY A 57 1.82 -18.20 13.22
C GLY A 57 3.00 -17.29 13.57
N ALA A 58 3.14 -16.16 12.89
CA ALA A 58 4.10 -15.11 13.23
C ALA A 58 3.61 -14.16 14.33
N GLY A 59 2.35 -14.29 14.79
CA GLY A 59 1.76 -13.46 15.83
C GLY A 59 1.22 -12.13 15.32
N VAL A 60 0.88 -12.01 14.02
CA VAL A 60 0.22 -10.83 13.47
C VAL A 60 -1.25 -10.85 13.81
N ASP A 61 -1.78 -9.76 14.36
CA ASP A 61 -3.15 -9.63 14.86
C ASP A 61 -4.16 -9.22 13.79
N VAL A 62 -3.78 -8.22 12.99
CA VAL A 62 -4.64 -7.66 11.93
C VAL A 62 -4.05 -8.08 10.59
N ILE A 63 -4.68 -9.06 9.96
CA ILE A 63 -4.15 -9.79 8.80
C ILE A 63 -4.85 -9.41 7.50
N SER A 64 -4.21 -9.72 6.36
CA SER A 64 -4.78 -9.57 5.03
C SER A 64 -4.67 -10.84 4.19
N ASP A 65 -5.20 -10.79 2.96
CA ASP A 65 -5.01 -11.80 1.92
C ASP A 65 -3.56 -11.83 1.37
N GLY A 66 -2.68 -10.95 1.86
CA GLY A 66 -1.31 -10.78 1.39
C GLY A 66 -1.21 -10.29 -0.05
N GLU A 67 -2.31 -9.86 -0.65
CA GLU A 67 -2.39 -9.48 -2.07
C GLU A 67 -1.90 -10.58 -3.04
N VAL A 68 -1.99 -11.82 -2.61
CA VAL A 68 -1.44 -12.99 -3.31
C VAL A 68 -2.04 -13.16 -4.71
N GLY A 69 -3.29 -12.76 -4.91
CA GLY A 69 -4.01 -12.82 -6.18
C GLY A 69 -3.84 -11.60 -7.09
N LYS A 70 -3.17 -10.55 -6.61
CA LYS A 70 -3.01 -9.31 -7.36
C LYS A 70 -1.75 -9.36 -8.23
N PHE A 71 -1.86 -10.03 -9.36
CA PHE A 71 -0.78 -10.14 -10.33
C PHE A 71 -0.61 -8.85 -11.13
N GLY A 72 0.64 -8.56 -11.50
CA GLY A 72 1.01 -7.39 -12.27
C GLY A 72 1.87 -6.41 -11.47
N PHE A 73 2.41 -5.41 -12.17
CA PHE A 73 3.29 -4.43 -11.57
C PHE A 73 2.52 -3.53 -10.60
N GLY A 74 2.96 -3.52 -9.33
CA GLY A 74 2.36 -2.68 -8.28
C GLY A 74 0.85 -2.82 -8.14
N SER A 75 0.27 -3.96 -8.54
CA SER A 75 -1.19 -4.19 -8.62
C SER A 75 -1.93 -3.28 -9.63
N LEU A 76 -1.25 -2.40 -10.36
CA LEU A 76 -1.88 -1.44 -11.27
C LEU A 76 -2.76 -2.12 -12.32
N MET A 77 -2.22 -3.14 -13.01
CA MET A 77 -2.98 -3.86 -14.05
C MET A 77 -4.14 -4.69 -13.48
N TYR A 78 -4.06 -5.08 -12.20
CA TYR A 78 -5.15 -5.73 -11.51
C TYR A 78 -6.36 -4.80 -11.36
N TYR A 79 -6.15 -3.53 -10.99
CA TYR A 79 -7.20 -2.53 -10.92
C TYR A 79 -7.59 -1.98 -12.29
N GLY A 80 -6.62 -1.78 -13.20
CA GLY A 80 -6.88 -1.29 -14.56
C GLY A 80 -7.88 -2.15 -15.33
N ARG A 81 -7.87 -3.48 -15.16
CA ARG A 81 -8.84 -4.39 -15.79
C ARG A 81 -10.28 -4.21 -15.29
N ARG A 82 -10.46 -3.58 -14.13
CA ARG A 82 -11.77 -3.33 -13.50
C ARG A 82 -12.36 -1.98 -13.84
N LEU A 83 -11.64 -1.22 -14.69
CA LEU A 83 -12.05 0.10 -15.15
C LEU A 83 -12.29 0.07 -16.65
N SER A 84 -13.43 0.62 -17.11
CA SER A 84 -13.66 0.89 -18.54
C SER A 84 -12.86 2.12 -18.98
N GLY A 85 -12.84 2.37 -20.28
CA GLY A 85 -12.22 3.57 -20.84
C GLY A 85 -10.69 3.53 -20.92
N LEU A 86 -10.04 2.50 -20.38
CA LEU A 86 -8.59 2.31 -20.46
C LEU A 86 -8.21 1.46 -21.67
N THR A 87 -7.18 1.90 -22.38
CA THR A 87 -6.60 1.17 -23.51
C THR A 87 -5.07 1.23 -23.45
N THR A 88 -4.42 0.32 -24.16
CA THR A 88 -2.97 0.37 -24.34
C THR A 88 -2.63 0.88 -25.74
N ARG A 89 -1.59 1.71 -25.84
CA ARG A 89 -1.05 2.15 -27.12
C ARG A 89 0.48 2.14 -27.12
N PRO A 90 1.13 2.11 -28.29
CA PRO A 90 2.57 2.32 -28.38
C PRO A 90 2.98 3.68 -27.80
N LEU A 91 4.22 3.76 -27.33
CA LEU A 91 4.81 5.02 -26.88
C LEU A 91 4.91 5.99 -28.06
N LYS A 92 4.56 7.27 -27.81
CA LYS A 92 4.81 8.38 -28.73
C LYS A 92 6.28 8.82 -28.59
N PRO A 93 6.87 9.53 -29.59
CA PRO A 93 8.19 10.10 -29.46
C PRO A 93 8.30 11.01 -28.23
N GLY A 94 9.33 10.79 -27.42
CA GLY A 94 9.56 11.55 -26.17
C GLY A 94 8.83 11.01 -24.92
N GLU A 95 7.97 9.99 -25.05
CA GLU A 95 7.36 9.34 -23.89
C GLU A 95 8.27 8.26 -23.32
N ALA A 96 8.47 8.29 -22.01
CA ALA A 96 9.18 7.23 -21.31
C ALA A 96 8.26 6.02 -21.08
N PRO A 97 8.81 4.77 -21.15
CA PRO A 97 8.10 3.60 -20.67
C PRO A 97 7.86 3.68 -19.16
N PHE A 98 6.78 3.08 -18.70
CA PHE A 98 6.35 3.06 -17.30
C PHE A 98 7.48 2.77 -16.28
N MET A 99 8.35 1.79 -16.55
CA MET A 99 9.45 1.39 -15.67
C MET A 99 10.72 2.26 -15.81
N ALA A 100 10.75 3.18 -16.74
CA ALA A 100 11.86 4.08 -17.02
C ALA A 100 11.44 5.55 -16.96
N LEU A 101 10.44 5.86 -16.11
CA LEU A 101 10.09 7.25 -15.81
C LEU A 101 11.33 7.98 -15.31
N GLU A 102 11.56 9.16 -15.85
CA GLU A 102 12.58 10.05 -15.35
C GLU A 102 12.11 10.61 -14.00
N THR A 103 12.95 10.51 -12.98
CA THR A 103 12.72 11.11 -11.67
C THR A 103 13.95 11.95 -11.30
N ASN A 104 13.80 12.87 -10.35
CA ASN A 104 14.94 13.67 -9.89
C ASN A 104 16.05 12.78 -9.33
N GLU A 105 15.69 11.71 -8.60
CA GLU A 105 16.63 10.73 -8.08
C GLU A 105 17.35 9.95 -9.20
N ARG A 106 16.63 9.55 -10.25
CA ARG A 106 17.24 8.85 -11.39
C ARG A 106 18.20 9.72 -12.18
N ILE A 107 17.96 11.03 -12.21
CA ILE A 107 18.89 12.00 -12.81
C ILE A 107 20.16 12.09 -11.95
N GLU A 108 20.01 12.22 -10.62
CA GLU A 108 21.14 12.34 -9.70
C GLU A 108 21.99 11.07 -9.65
N PHE A 109 21.37 9.89 -9.60
CA PHE A 109 22.04 8.59 -9.49
C PHE A 109 21.99 7.78 -10.79
N ALA A 110 22.22 8.46 -11.93
CA ALA A 110 22.06 7.85 -13.26
C ALA A 110 22.89 6.56 -13.45
N ASP A 111 24.14 6.52 -12.95
CA ASP A 111 25.01 5.35 -13.08
C ASP A 111 24.46 4.16 -12.26
N PHE A 112 23.98 4.40 -11.04
CA PHE A 112 23.33 3.38 -10.21
C PHE A 112 22.12 2.76 -10.92
N TYR A 113 21.23 3.58 -11.46
CA TYR A 113 20.03 3.11 -12.14
C TYR A 113 20.31 2.42 -13.47
N LYS A 114 21.40 2.77 -14.14
CA LYS A 114 21.87 2.09 -15.36
C LYS A 114 22.34 0.66 -15.08
N ASP A 115 22.97 0.43 -13.93
CA ASP A 115 23.47 -0.88 -13.53
C ASP A 115 22.35 -1.79 -12.97
N LEU A 116 21.21 -1.22 -12.56
CA LEU A 116 20.06 -2.01 -12.14
C LEU A 116 19.41 -2.67 -13.36
N GLN A 117 19.45 -4.00 -13.38
CA GLN A 117 18.74 -4.79 -14.40
C GLN A 117 17.26 -4.82 -14.07
N PHE A 118 16.52 -3.80 -14.50
CA PHE A 118 15.06 -3.87 -14.50
C PHE A 118 14.56 -4.84 -15.58
N LEU A 119 13.39 -5.46 -15.33
CA LEU A 119 12.66 -6.15 -16.39
C LEU A 119 12.51 -5.22 -17.60
N PRO A 120 12.52 -5.76 -18.84
CA PRO A 120 12.31 -4.94 -20.02
C PRO A 120 11.11 -4.03 -19.82
N ALA A 121 11.32 -2.73 -19.99
CA ALA A 121 10.24 -1.76 -19.86
C ALA A 121 9.18 -2.03 -20.94
N PRO A 122 7.87 -2.01 -20.60
CA PRO A 122 6.82 -2.17 -21.58
C PRO A 122 6.97 -1.11 -22.69
N SER A 123 6.88 -1.53 -23.95
CA SER A 123 6.88 -0.61 -25.10
C SER A 123 5.53 0.08 -25.30
N GLN A 124 4.63 -0.07 -24.35
CA GLN A 124 3.26 0.44 -24.40
C GLN A 124 2.94 1.25 -23.14
N ARG A 125 2.01 2.18 -23.30
CA ARG A 125 1.45 3.00 -22.22
C ARG A 125 -0.04 2.73 -22.09
N VAL A 126 -0.53 2.66 -20.85
CA VAL A 126 -1.98 2.63 -20.58
C VAL A 126 -2.49 4.05 -20.57
N VAL A 127 -3.54 4.30 -21.33
CA VAL A 127 -4.17 5.63 -21.46
C VAL A 127 -5.68 5.53 -21.25
N CYS A 128 -6.25 6.58 -20.67
CA CYS A 128 -7.68 6.77 -20.62
C CYS A 128 -8.14 7.39 -21.96
N SER A 129 -8.78 6.59 -22.80
CA SER A 129 -9.27 6.98 -24.12
C SER A 129 -10.81 7.04 -24.22
N GLY A 130 -11.51 6.84 -23.11
CA GLY A 130 -12.97 6.87 -23.02
C GLY A 130 -13.45 7.07 -21.57
N ALA A 131 -14.76 7.19 -21.38
CA ALA A 131 -15.35 7.38 -20.07
C ALA A 131 -14.99 6.24 -19.10
N VAL A 132 -14.48 6.59 -17.93
CA VAL A 132 -14.12 5.64 -16.87
C VAL A 132 -15.35 5.26 -16.06
N THR A 133 -15.61 3.96 -15.96
CA THR A 133 -16.61 3.37 -15.05
C THR A 133 -16.06 2.11 -14.43
N TYR A 134 -16.58 1.70 -13.27
CA TYR A 134 -16.19 0.45 -12.66
C TYR A 134 -16.90 -0.73 -13.30
N ILE A 135 -16.15 -1.72 -13.76
CA ILE A 135 -16.65 -2.94 -14.42
C ILE A 135 -16.24 -4.23 -13.69
N GLY A 136 -15.57 -4.13 -12.54
CA GLY A 136 -14.98 -5.24 -11.77
C GLY A 136 -15.90 -5.83 -10.70
N GLN A 137 -17.23 -5.70 -10.80
CA GLN A 137 -18.17 -6.13 -9.76
C GLN A 137 -18.08 -7.63 -9.45
N GLN A 138 -17.94 -8.46 -10.48
CA GLN A 138 -17.83 -9.92 -10.29
C GLN A 138 -16.49 -10.31 -9.70
N GLU A 139 -15.42 -9.66 -10.14
CA GLU A 139 -14.05 -9.93 -9.68
C GLU A 139 -13.91 -9.59 -8.20
N ILE A 140 -14.35 -8.41 -7.75
CA ILE A 140 -14.25 -8.05 -6.33
C ILE A 140 -15.09 -8.97 -5.45
N GLN A 141 -16.29 -9.37 -5.87
CA GLN A 141 -17.07 -10.35 -5.13
C GLN A 141 -16.36 -11.72 -5.05
N SER A 142 -15.71 -12.13 -6.13
CA SER A 142 -14.90 -13.33 -6.16
C SER A 142 -13.74 -13.28 -5.17
N ASP A 143 -13.00 -12.17 -5.12
CA ASP A 143 -11.86 -12.00 -4.21
C ASP A 143 -12.31 -11.97 -2.76
N ILE A 144 -13.41 -11.28 -2.46
CA ILE A 144 -14.03 -11.28 -1.13
C ILE A 144 -14.39 -12.70 -0.69
N GLN A 145 -14.99 -13.50 -1.58
CA GLN A 145 -15.34 -14.89 -1.26
C GLN A 145 -14.11 -15.79 -1.07
N LEU A 146 -13.07 -15.59 -1.89
CA LEU A 146 -11.80 -16.31 -1.72
C LEU A 146 -11.19 -15.99 -0.35
N PHE A 147 -11.15 -14.73 0.05
CA PHE A 147 -10.58 -14.32 1.33
C PHE A 147 -11.41 -14.84 2.51
N LYS A 148 -12.75 -14.71 2.48
CA LYS A 148 -13.64 -15.27 3.50
C LYS A 148 -13.46 -16.79 3.66
N SER A 149 -13.40 -17.52 2.54
CA SER A 149 -13.20 -18.96 2.56
C SER A 149 -11.84 -19.34 3.13
N ALA A 150 -10.79 -18.57 2.79
CA ALA A 150 -9.43 -18.81 3.31
C ALA A 150 -9.33 -18.54 4.82
N LEU A 151 -9.96 -17.45 5.31
CA LEU A 151 -10.05 -17.16 6.75
C LEU A 151 -10.75 -18.28 7.51
N ALA A 152 -11.89 -18.77 7.01
CA ALA A 152 -12.61 -19.88 7.59
C ALA A 152 -11.79 -21.18 7.62
N GLU A 153 -11.09 -21.50 6.51
CA GLU A 153 -10.21 -22.68 6.43
C GLU A 153 -9.01 -22.57 7.37
N ALA A 154 -8.48 -21.36 7.55
CA ALA A 154 -7.39 -21.10 8.49
C ALA A 154 -7.85 -21.02 9.95
N ASN A 155 -9.16 -21.02 10.21
CA ASN A 155 -9.78 -20.81 11.54
C ASN A 155 -9.37 -19.48 12.18
N VAL A 156 -9.38 -18.40 11.38
CA VAL A 156 -9.06 -17.04 11.79
C VAL A 156 -10.29 -16.14 11.67
N ALA A 157 -10.52 -15.28 12.67
CA ALA A 157 -11.66 -14.38 12.68
C ALA A 157 -11.55 -13.30 11.59
N THR A 158 -12.71 -12.88 11.04
CA THR A 158 -12.78 -11.94 9.92
C THR A 158 -12.87 -10.47 10.34
N GLU A 159 -13.21 -10.19 11.60
CA GLU A 159 -13.70 -8.87 12.04
C GLU A 159 -12.73 -7.70 11.79
N ASP A 160 -11.42 -7.96 11.80
CA ASP A 160 -10.41 -6.92 11.56
C ASP A 160 -9.45 -7.26 10.42
N ALA A 161 -9.74 -8.31 9.66
CA ALA A 161 -9.00 -8.58 8.44
C ALA A 161 -9.19 -7.44 7.43
N PHE A 162 -8.12 -7.10 6.69
CA PHE A 162 -8.16 -5.98 5.77
C PHE A 162 -7.84 -6.39 4.33
N MET A 163 -8.34 -5.59 3.39
CA MET A 163 -8.01 -5.68 1.97
C MET A 163 -7.47 -4.34 1.47
N CYS A 164 -6.38 -4.38 0.71
CA CYS A 164 -5.74 -3.20 0.13
C CYS A 164 -6.40 -2.80 -1.18
N VAL A 165 -6.55 -1.51 -1.44
CA VAL A 165 -6.92 -0.95 -2.74
C VAL A 165 -6.13 0.33 -2.99
N LEU A 166 -5.72 0.57 -4.25
CA LEU A 166 -4.98 1.77 -4.62
C LEU A 166 -5.85 3.03 -4.53
N ALA A 167 -5.23 4.15 -4.16
CA ALA A 167 -5.84 5.46 -4.22
C ALA A 167 -6.08 5.91 -5.67
N PRO A 168 -7.10 6.77 -5.93
CA PRO A 168 -7.33 7.33 -7.27
C PRO A 168 -6.12 8.04 -7.85
N GLY A 169 -5.37 8.79 -7.04
CA GLY A 169 -4.17 9.51 -7.48
C GLY A 169 -3.04 8.61 -7.95
N TRP A 170 -2.93 7.39 -7.39
CA TRP A 170 -1.96 6.42 -7.88
C TRP A 170 -2.37 5.79 -9.21
N LEU A 171 -3.66 5.57 -9.43
CA LEU A 171 -4.18 5.11 -10.73
C LEU A 171 -4.00 6.19 -11.80
N GLU A 172 -4.34 7.45 -11.49
CA GLU A 172 -4.17 8.59 -12.40
C GLU A 172 -2.72 8.79 -12.82
N HIS A 173 -1.78 8.61 -11.89
CA HIS A 173 -0.36 8.77 -12.18
C HIS A 173 0.15 7.81 -13.27
N PHE A 174 -0.41 6.61 -13.39
CA PHE A 174 0.05 5.59 -14.33
C PHE A 174 -0.90 5.29 -15.49
N PHE A 175 -2.13 5.76 -15.43
CA PHE A 175 -3.11 5.65 -16.51
C PHE A 175 -3.38 7.07 -17.04
N TYR A 176 -2.66 7.44 -18.08
CA TYR A 176 -2.59 8.82 -18.55
C TYR A 176 -3.88 9.30 -19.20
N ASN A 177 -4.31 10.51 -18.88
CA ASN A 177 -5.52 11.12 -19.44
C ASN A 177 -5.33 11.49 -20.92
N GLU A 178 -6.16 10.93 -21.81
CA GLU A 178 -6.30 11.34 -23.22
C GLU A 178 -7.78 11.56 -23.60
N HIS A 179 -8.70 11.58 -22.62
CA HIS A 179 -10.14 11.70 -22.86
C HIS A 179 -10.80 12.89 -22.18
N TYR A 180 -10.52 13.12 -20.89
CA TYR A 180 -11.13 14.19 -20.11
C TYR A 180 -10.45 15.52 -20.40
N ALA A 181 -11.21 16.63 -20.27
CA ALA A 181 -10.69 17.97 -20.55
C ALA A 181 -9.58 18.39 -19.58
N THR A 182 -9.63 17.92 -18.34
CA THR A 182 -8.61 18.18 -17.31
C THR A 182 -8.24 16.89 -16.58
N ASP A 183 -7.04 16.86 -15.98
CA ASP A 183 -6.61 15.74 -15.13
C ASP A 183 -7.43 15.68 -13.83
N GLU A 184 -7.94 16.81 -13.35
CA GLU A 184 -8.84 16.84 -12.19
C GLU A 184 -10.17 16.13 -12.49
N GLU A 185 -10.81 16.41 -13.63
CA GLU A 185 -12.02 15.68 -14.06
C GLU A 185 -11.76 14.18 -14.17
N TYR A 186 -10.62 13.80 -14.72
CA TYR A 186 -10.22 12.40 -14.84
C TYR A 186 -10.00 11.75 -13.46
N LEU A 187 -9.28 12.43 -12.57
CA LEU A 187 -9.02 11.96 -11.21
C LEU A 187 -10.32 11.68 -10.44
N PHE A 188 -11.32 12.58 -10.53
CA PHE A 188 -12.62 12.38 -9.90
C PHE A 188 -13.43 11.27 -10.57
N ALA A 189 -13.32 11.07 -11.89
CA ALA A 189 -13.92 9.91 -12.56
C ALA A 189 -13.32 8.58 -12.09
N LEU A 190 -11.99 8.52 -11.86
CA LEU A 190 -11.34 7.37 -11.23
C LEU A 190 -11.84 7.16 -9.79
N ALA A 191 -12.00 8.24 -9.02
CA ALA A 191 -12.52 8.19 -7.64
C ALA A 191 -13.95 7.64 -7.59
N ASP A 192 -14.83 8.08 -8.49
CA ASP A 192 -16.20 7.55 -8.62
C ASP A 192 -16.20 6.06 -9.00
N ALA A 193 -15.30 5.65 -9.88
CA ALA A 193 -15.21 4.26 -10.28
C ALA A 193 -14.69 3.36 -9.15
N ILE A 194 -13.55 3.71 -8.51
CA ILE A 194 -12.94 2.85 -7.48
C ILE A 194 -13.74 2.79 -6.18
N LYS A 195 -14.60 3.78 -5.91
CA LYS A 195 -15.55 3.79 -4.79
C LYS A 195 -16.38 2.51 -4.70
N HIS A 196 -16.72 1.90 -5.83
CA HIS A 196 -17.46 0.63 -5.88
C HIS A 196 -16.67 -0.51 -5.23
N GLU A 197 -15.36 -0.56 -5.45
CA GLU A 197 -14.48 -1.53 -4.83
C GLU A 197 -14.33 -1.28 -3.33
N TYR A 198 -14.10 -0.03 -2.93
CA TYR A 198 -14.02 0.39 -1.53
C TYR A 198 -15.27 -0.03 -0.75
N LYS A 199 -16.44 0.29 -1.31
CA LYS A 199 -17.71 -0.06 -0.69
C LYS A 199 -17.93 -1.56 -0.59
N ALA A 200 -17.60 -2.34 -1.62
CA ALA A 200 -17.77 -3.80 -1.62
C ALA A 200 -16.97 -4.48 -0.51
N ILE A 201 -15.72 -4.01 -0.27
CA ILE A 201 -14.85 -4.52 0.79
C ILE A 201 -15.45 -4.25 2.18
N VAL A 202 -15.88 -3.01 2.42
CA VAL A 202 -16.45 -2.61 3.71
C VAL A 202 -17.81 -3.28 3.97
N ASP A 203 -18.68 -3.37 2.97
CA ASP A 203 -19.97 -4.07 3.05
C ASP A 203 -19.78 -5.58 3.32
N ALA A 204 -18.66 -6.16 2.90
CA ALA A 204 -18.30 -7.54 3.18
C ALA A 204 -17.83 -7.77 4.64
N GLY A 205 -17.65 -6.69 5.43
CA GLY A 205 -17.21 -6.71 6.82
C GLY A 205 -15.70 -6.56 7.02
N PHE A 206 -14.93 -6.33 5.96
CA PHE A 206 -13.49 -6.10 6.05
C PHE A 206 -13.13 -4.65 6.33
N ILE A 207 -11.91 -4.42 6.80
CA ILE A 207 -11.29 -3.10 6.82
C ILE A 207 -10.75 -2.82 5.42
N LEU A 208 -11.04 -1.64 4.89
CA LEU A 208 -10.44 -1.13 3.67
C LEU A 208 -9.10 -0.48 4.01
N GLN A 209 -8.01 -0.93 3.38
CA GLN A 209 -6.77 -0.16 3.34
C GLN A 209 -6.66 0.56 1.99
N ILE A 210 -6.47 1.87 2.02
CA ILE A 210 -6.14 2.65 0.82
C ILE A 210 -4.64 2.84 0.79
N ASP A 211 -4.00 2.33 -0.27
CA ASP A 211 -2.58 2.52 -0.52
C ASP A 211 -2.38 3.73 -1.42
N ASP A 212 -1.76 4.77 -0.88
CA ASP A 212 -1.54 6.04 -1.59
C ASP A 212 -0.07 6.47 -1.57
N PRO A 213 0.81 5.79 -2.28
CA PRO A 213 2.16 6.27 -2.47
C PRO A 213 2.19 7.57 -3.30
N ALA A 214 1.13 7.88 -4.07
CA ALA A 214 1.09 9.11 -4.86
C ALA A 214 1.23 10.37 -4.02
N LEU A 215 0.78 10.34 -2.76
CA LEU A 215 0.86 11.53 -1.90
C LEU A 215 2.30 11.99 -1.65
N PRO A 216 3.25 11.13 -1.22
CA PRO A 216 4.64 11.55 -1.04
C PRO A 216 5.55 11.26 -2.24
N ASP A 217 5.34 10.18 -2.98
CA ASP A 217 6.26 9.64 -3.98
C ASP A 217 6.24 10.43 -5.31
N THR A 218 5.07 10.94 -5.72
CA THR A 218 4.94 11.72 -6.97
C THR A 218 5.80 12.98 -6.97
N TYR A 219 6.22 13.48 -5.81
CA TYR A 219 7.10 14.65 -5.73
C TYR A 219 8.42 14.44 -6.49
N ASP A 220 9.08 13.30 -6.31
CA ASP A 220 10.30 12.94 -7.05
C ASP A 220 10.04 12.72 -8.55
N MET A 221 8.82 12.27 -8.90
CA MET A 221 8.42 11.96 -10.27
C MET A 221 8.09 13.21 -11.11
N ILE A 222 7.97 14.38 -10.52
CA ILE A 222 7.82 15.65 -11.24
C ILE A 222 9.21 16.26 -11.46
N VAL A 223 9.64 16.37 -12.71
CA VAL A 223 10.97 16.83 -13.09
C VAL A 223 10.88 18.14 -13.87
N PRO A 224 11.54 19.23 -13.43
CA PRO A 224 12.22 19.37 -12.13
C PRO A 224 11.22 19.37 -10.95
N ALA A 225 11.72 19.05 -9.74
CA ALA A 225 10.88 19.04 -8.54
C ALA A 225 10.18 20.40 -8.34
N PRO A 226 8.87 20.44 -8.11
CA PRO A 226 8.12 21.68 -7.91
C PRO A 226 8.43 22.31 -6.56
N GLY A 227 8.06 23.58 -6.39
CA GLY A 227 8.05 24.21 -5.07
C GLY A 227 7.04 23.51 -4.13
N ILE A 228 7.34 23.49 -2.83
CA ILE A 228 6.50 22.81 -1.83
C ILE A 228 5.04 23.28 -1.87
N ASP A 229 4.80 24.60 -1.96
CA ASP A 229 3.45 25.15 -2.01
C ASP A 229 2.68 24.72 -3.27
N GLU A 230 3.37 24.58 -4.39
CA GLU A 230 2.80 24.10 -5.65
C GLU A 230 2.45 22.61 -5.54
N TYR A 231 3.39 21.82 -5.03
CA TYR A 231 3.14 20.40 -4.79
C TYR A 231 1.98 20.15 -3.82
N ARG A 232 1.87 20.94 -2.76
CA ARG A 232 0.76 20.84 -1.81
C ARG A 232 -0.60 21.11 -2.44
N LYS A 233 -0.70 22.02 -3.42
CA LYS A 233 -1.95 22.22 -4.19
C LYS A 233 -2.28 20.96 -5.00
N PHE A 234 -1.31 20.41 -5.70
CA PHE A 234 -1.44 19.15 -6.44
C PHE A 234 -1.89 17.99 -5.52
N ALA A 235 -1.24 17.82 -4.37
CA ALA A 235 -1.55 16.80 -3.37
C ALA A 235 -2.95 16.99 -2.76
N THR A 236 -3.38 18.26 -2.53
CA THR A 236 -4.69 18.57 -1.96
C THR A 236 -5.83 18.03 -2.82
N VAL A 237 -5.77 18.20 -4.13
CA VAL A 237 -6.81 17.70 -5.05
C VAL A 237 -6.89 16.16 -4.98
N ARG A 238 -5.76 15.46 -4.79
CA ARG A 238 -5.73 14.00 -4.67
C ARG A 238 -6.33 13.52 -3.36
N ILE A 239 -6.08 14.22 -2.26
CA ILE A 239 -6.76 13.96 -0.97
C ILE A 239 -8.27 14.20 -1.07
N ASP A 240 -8.68 15.25 -1.77
CA ASP A 240 -10.10 15.53 -1.98
C ASP A 240 -10.76 14.43 -2.83
N ALA A 241 -10.08 13.88 -3.83
CA ALA A 241 -10.54 12.73 -4.62
C ALA A 241 -10.64 11.44 -3.77
N VAL A 242 -9.66 11.17 -2.88
CA VAL A 242 -9.76 10.04 -1.92
C VAL A 242 -10.99 10.22 -1.02
N ASN A 243 -11.19 11.40 -0.44
CA ASN A 243 -12.35 11.68 0.40
C ASN A 243 -13.68 11.62 -0.35
N HIS A 244 -13.68 11.96 -1.64
CA HIS A 244 -14.84 11.78 -2.52
C HIS A 244 -15.17 10.29 -2.69
N ALA A 245 -14.16 9.44 -2.96
CA ALA A 245 -14.37 8.00 -3.05
C ALA A 245 -14.83 7.37 -1.73
N LEU A 246 -14.46 7.96 -0.58
CA LEU A 246 -14.87 7.49 0.76
C LEU A 246 -16.26 7.94 1.21
N GLN A 247 -16.98 8.73 0.42
CA GLN A 247 -18.33 9.19 0.81
C GLN A 247 -19.26 8.01 1.10
N GLY A 248 -19.84 8.01 2.32
CA GLY A 248 -20.76 6.97 2.79
C GLY A 248 -20.05 5.72 3.37
N ILE A 249 -18.74 5.71 3.48
CA ILE A 249 -17.97 4.67 4.13
C ILE A 249 -17.61 5.13 5.56
N PRO A 250 -17.87 4.31 6.60
CA PRO A 250 -17.51 4.65 7.98
C PRO A 250 -15.99 4.77 8.15
N GLU A 251 -15.53 5.85 8.78
CA GLU A 251 -14.08 6.11 8.95
C GLU A 251 -13.35 5.01 9.73
N ASP A 252 -14.02 4.40 10.72
CA ASP A 252 -13.47 3.31 11.53
C ASP A 252 -13.30 1.98 10.77
N ARG A 253 -13.76 1.93 9.51
CA ARG A 253 -13.54 0.81 8.59
C ARG A 253 -12.47 1.09 7.55
N VAL A 254 -11.77 2.24 7.64
CA VAL A 254 -10.75 2.68 6.69
C VAL A 254 -9.42 2.86 7.39
N ARG A 255 -8.34 2.31 6.82
CA ARG A 255 -6.95 2.65 7.12
C ARG A 255 -6.30 3.23 5.87
N TYR A 256 -5.56 4.30 6.04
CA TYR A 256 -4.88 5.01 4.96
C TYR A 256 -3.38 4.82 5.08
N HIS A 257 -2.77 4.26 4.06
CA HIS A 257 -1.34 3.96 4.02
C HIS A 257 -0.64 4.84 3.01
N ILE A 258 0.44 5.49 3.43
CA ILE A 258 1.38 6.19 2.57
C ILE A 258 2.77 5.59 2.71
N CYS A 259 3.47 5.51 1.59
CA CYS A 259 4.87 5.13 1.49
C CYS A 259 5.54 5.88 0.34
N TRP A 260 6.85 5.81 0.24
CA TRP A 260 7.63 6.47 -0.81
C TRP A 260 8.04 5.47 -1.91
N GLY A 261 7.10 4.65 -2.37
CA GLY A 261 7.26 3.76 -3.52
C GLY A 261 7.91 2.41 -3.23
N SER A 262 8.58 2.22 -2.12
CA SER A 262 9.15 0.95 -1.62
C SER A 262 10.10 0.21 -2.56
N TRP A 263 10.83 0.88 -3.47
CA TRP A 263 11.95 0.26 -4.18
C TRP A 263 13.25 0.38 -3.39
N HIS A 264 14.28 -0.36 -3.79
CA HIS A 264 15.61 -0.30 -3.16
C HIS A 264 16.48 0.76 -3.86
N GLY A 265 16.09 2.01 -3.74
CA GLY A 265 16.80 3.17 -4.26
C GLY A 265 17.46 4.01 -3.17
N PRO A 266 18.14 5.10 -3.55
CA PRO A 266 18.75 6.04 -2.61
C PRO A 266 17.74 6.84 -1.77
N HIS A 267 16.54 7.10 -2.29
CA HIS A 267 15.46 7.86 -1.62
C HIS A 267 15.86 9.28 -1.18
N THR A 268 16.82 9.92 -1.88
CA THR A 268 17.33 11.25 -1.51
C THR A 268 16.38 12.37 -1.86
N HIS A 269 15.49 12.15 -2.82
CA HIS A 269 14.48 13.11 -3.29
C HIS A 269 13.09 12.89 -2.68
N ASP A 270 12.96 11.99 -1.72
CA ASP A 270 11.69 11.76 -1.02
C ASP A 270 11.18 13.05 -0.36
N LEU A 271 9.90 13.35 -0.56
CA LEU A 271 9.25 14.48 0.10
C LEU A 271 9.17 14.23 1.62
N PRO A 272 9.75 15.09 2.46
CA PRO A 272 9.63 14.92 3.91
C PRO A 272 8.17 14.93 4.39
N LEU A 273 7.81 14.02 5.30
CA LEU A 273 6.44 13.86 5.82
C LEU A 273 5.85 15.16 6.38
N LYS A 274 6.67 16.04 6.96
CA LYS A 274 6.25 17.35 7.49
C LYS A 274 5.50 18.22 6.47
N HIS A 275 5.72 18.00 5.18
CA HIS A 275 5.08 18.79 4.13
C HIS A 275 3.71 18.26 3.72
N VAL A 276 3.35 17.04 4.13
CA VAL A 276 2.08 16.39 3.73
C VAL A 276 1.31 15.74 4.88
N ILE A 277 1.83 15.74 6.10
CA ILE A 277 1.19 15.09 7.25
C ILE A 277 -0.20 15.66 7.53
N ASP A 278 -0.39 16.97 7.42
CA ASP A 278 -1.69 17.61 7.60
C ASP A 278 -2.68 17.19 6.50
N LEU A 279 -2.22 17.02 5.26
CA LEU A 279 -3.02 16.51 4.16
C LEU A 279 -3.39 15.03 4.40
N MET A 280 -2.43 14.21 4.81
CA MET A 280 -2.67 12.82 5.19
C MET A 280 -3.78 12.71 6.26
N LEU A 281 -3.71 13.54 7.31
CA LEU A 281 -4.67 13.54 8.40
C LEU A 281 -6.06 14.11 8.02
N ARG A 282 -6.20 14.73 6.84
CA ARG A 282 -7.52 15.13 6.27
C ARG A 282 -8.27 13.96 5.65
N VAL A 283 -7.61 12.85 5.33
CA VAL A 283 -8.29 11.67 4.81
C VAL A 283 -9.23 11.11 5.88
N LYS A 284 -10.45 10.81 5.48
CA LYS A 284 -11.50 10.26 6.36
C LYS A 284 -11.26 8.78 6.67
N ALA A 285 -10.22 8.52 7.44
CA ALA A 285 -9.80 7.19 7.87
C ALA A 285 -9.76 7.08 9.41
N GLY A 286 -9.94 5.87 9.94
CA GLY A 286 -9.81 5.56 11.37
C GLY A 286 -8.36 5.31 11.77
N ALA A 287 -7.49 4.94 10.82
CA ALA A 287 -6.09 4.68 11.06
C ALA A 287 -5.20 5.21 9.92
N TYR A 288 -3.99 5.63 10.29
CA TYR A 288 -2.97 6.11 9.34
C TYR A 288 -1.71 5.28 9.48
N SER A 289 -1.22 4.72 8.36
CA SER A 289 -0.02 3.90 8.29
C SER A 289 1.08 4.65 7.55
N VAL A 290 2.27 4.73 8.14
CA VAL A 290 3.41 5.49 7.62
C VAL A 290 4.71 4.74 7.83
N GLU A 291 5.70 4.95 6.95
CA GLU A 291 7.06 4.44 7.15
C GLU A 291 7.71 5.09 8.37
N ALA A 292 8.35 4.28 9.21
CA ALA A 292 8.96 4.75 10.44
C ALA A 292 10.21 3.95 10.88
N ALA A 293 10.62 2.94 10.10
CA ALA A 293 11.84 2.15 10.32
C ALA A 293 12.83 2.23 9.15
N ASN A 294 12.39 2.70 7.98
CA ASN A 294 13.27 3.00 6.87
C ASN A 294 14.29 4.08 7.29
N PRO A 295 15.61 3.86 7.12
CA PRO A 295 16.63 4.83 7.51
C PRO A 295 16.41 6.24 6.95
N ARG A 296 15.69 6.38 5.84
CA ARG A 296 15.35 7.68 5.26
C ARG A 296 14.30 8.43 6.04
N HIS A 297 13.33 7.72 6.65
CA HIS A 297 12.14 8.27 7.31
C HIS A 297 12.10 8.07 8.84
N GLU A 298 12.96 7.20 9.40
CA GLU A 298 12.95 6.88 10.82
C GLU A 298 13.05 8.12 11.73
N HIS A 299 13.76 9.17 11.30
CA HIS A 299 13.91 10.42 12.05
C HIS A 299 12.61 11.25 12.11
N GLU A 300 11.60 10.97 11.30
CA GLU A 300 10.38 11.75 11.15
C GLU A 300 9.37 11.54 12.29
N TRP A 301 9.64 10.63 13.22
CA TRP A 301 8.89 10.55 14.49
C TRP A 301 8.81 11.90 15.23
N LYS A 302 9.78 12.80 14.99
CA LYS A 302 9.83 14.13 15.59
C LYS A 302 8.63 15.01 15.24
N ILE A 303 8.00 14.74 14.11
CA ILE A 303 6.81 15.47 13.63
C ILE A 303 5.64 15.31 14.59
N TRP A 304 5.50 14.13 15.21
CA TRP A 304 4.43 13.83 16.16
C TRP A 304 4.55 14.55 17.49
N LYS A 305 5.66 15.29 17.73
CA LYS A 305 5.76 16.24 18.84
C LYS A 305 4.98 17.53 18.60
N GLU A 306 4.81 17.90 17.33
CA GLU A 306 4.19 19.15 16.88
C GLU A 306 2.81 18.92 16.25
N THR A 307 2.60 17.72 15.68
CA THR A 307 1.36 17.32 15.03
C THR A 307 0.58 16.38 15.94
N ARG A 308 -0.61 16.80 16.32
CA ARG A 308 -1.49 15.96 17.14
C ARG A 308 -2.24 14.94 16.26
N LEU A 309 -2.17 13.67 16.62
CA LEU A 309 -3.07 12.66 16.05
C LEU A 309 -4.52 13.02 16.42
N PRO A 310 -5.47 13.12 15.47
CA PRO A 310 -6.85 13.46 15.78
C PRO A 310 -7.48 12.45 16.77
N GLU A 311 -8.39 12.93 17.60
CA GLU A 311 -9.05 12.10 18.62
C GLU A 311 -9.75 10.88 17.99
N GLY A 312 -9.62 9.73 18.64
CA GLY A 312 -10.23 8.48 18.19
C GLY A 312 -9.48 7.80 17.03
N LYS A 313 -8.42 8.39 16.48
CA LYS A 313 -7.64 7.80 15.38
C LYS A 313 -6.52 6.89 15.91
N ILE A 314 -6.03 6.04 15.03
CA ILE A 314 -4.95 5.09 15.27
C ILE A 314 -3.78 5.45 14.35
N LEU A 315 -2.57 5.40 14.89
CA LEU A 315 -1.33 5.46 14.12
C LEU A 315 -0.77 4.05 13.97
N ILE A 316 -0.39 3.69 12.75
CA ILE A 316 0.27 2.42 12.41
C ILE A 316 1.68 2.77 11.91
N PRO A 317 2.64 3.03 12.83
CA PRO A 317 4.01 3.26 12.40
C PRO A 317 4.62 1.96 11.89
N GLY A 318 5.34 2.02 10.78
CA GLY A 318 6.18 0.94 10.33
C GLY A 318 7.39 0.84 11.23
N VAL A 319 7.41 -0.12 12.13
CA VAL A 319 8.55 -0.33 13.06
C VAL A 319 9.52 -1.41 12.59
N VAL A 320 9.21 -2.01 11.44
CA VAL A 320 10.02 -3.00 10.73
C VAL A 320 10.10 -2.60 9.25
N SER A 321 11.33 -2.52 8.73
CA SER A 321 11.59 -1.99 7.38
C SER A 321 11.59 -3.07 6.30
N HIS A 322 11.07 -2.71 5.11
CA HIS A 322 11.21 -3.48 3.87
C HIS A 322 12.50 -3.14 3.10
N ALA A 323 13.19 -2.06 3.48
CA ALA A 323 14.31 -1.50 2.71
C ALA A 323 15.63 -2.30 2.85
N SER A 324 15.68 -3.29 3.72
CA SER A 324 16.89 -4.09 3.93
C SER A 324 16.58 -5.56 4.28
N ASN A 325 17.54 -6.44 4.00
CA ASN A 325 17.47 -7.84 4.39
C ASN A 325 17.83 -8.10 5.87
N VAL A 326 18.20 -7.06 6.62
CA VAL A 326 18.49 -7.20 8.06
C VAL A 326 17.18 -7.38 8.79
N VAL A 327 17.07 -8.44 9.59
CA VAL A 327 15.93 -8.66 10.50
C VAL A 327 16.17 -7.83 11.75
N GLU A 328 15.23 -6.96 12.09
CA GLU A 328 15.32 -6.09 13.27
C GLU A 328 15.37 -6.92 14.57
N HIS A 329 16.19 -6.47 15.51
CA HIS A 329 16.17 -7.05 16.85
C HIS A 329 14.86 -6.70 17.56
N PRO A 330 14.18 -7.64 18.27
CA PRO A 330 12.91 -7.35 18.94
C PRO A 330 12.97 -6.19 19.94
N GLU A 331 14.09 -5.98 20.62
CA GLU A 331 14.24 -4.81 21.51
C GLU A 331 14.23 -3.49 20.73
N LEU A 332 14.88 -3.41 19.56
CA LEU A 332 14.81 -2.24 18.69
C LEU A 332 13.37 -1.97 18.23
N VAL A 333 12.63 -3.03 17.88
CA VAL A 333 11.22 -2.91 17.52
C VAL A 333 10.40 -2.38 18.72
N ALA A 334 10.67 -2.89 19.91
CA ALA A 334 10.03 -2.41 21.15
C ALA A 334 10.34 -0.93 21.41
N ASP A 335 11.59 -0.51 21.29
CA ASP A 335 12.01 0.90 21.48
C ASP A 335 11.24 1.84 20.52
N ARG A 336 11.10 1.45 19.25
CA ARG A 336 10.32 2.21 18.27
C ARG A 336 8.85 2.30 18.65
N ILE A 337 8.24 1.19 19.10
CA ILE A 337 6.84 1.18 19.56
C ILE A 337 6.65 2.08 20.77
N LEU A 338 7.52 1.98 21.79
CA LEU A 338 7.48 2.79 23.00
C LEU A 338 7.61 4.28 22.68
N LEU A 339 8.48 4.63 21.73
CA LEU A 339 8.61 6.00 21.25
C LEU A 339 7.29 6.54 20.70
N TYR A 340 6.64 5.83 19.77
CA TYR A 340 5.35 6.26 19.22
C TYR A 340 4.24 6.23 20.27
N ALA A 341 4.20 5.25 21.16
CA ALA A 341 3.25 5.19 22.26
C ALA A 341 3.36 6.41 23.18
N SER A 342 4.58 6.90 23.43
CA SER A 342 4.80 8.11 24.21
C SER A 342 4.32 9.41 23.55
N LEU A 343 4.23 9.42 22.20
CA LEU A 343 3.86 10.59 21.42
C LEU A 343 2.35 10.69 21.17
N VAL A 344 1.70 9.55 20.87
CA VAL A 344 0.29 9.55 20.46
C VAL A 344 -0.63 8.79 21.43
N GLY A 345 -0.10 8.21 22.50
CA GLY A 345 -0.82 7.35 23.44
C GLY A 345 -0.76 5.87 23.02
N ARG A 346 -0.51 4.97 23.97
CA ARG A 346 -0.28 3.54 23.75
C ARG A 346 -1.47 2.85 23.09
N GLU A 347 -2.68 3.25 23.45
CA GLU A 347 -3.93 2.70 22.91
C GLU A 347 -4.15 3.09 21.44
N ASN A 348 -3.43 4.10 20.96
CA ASN A 348 -3.54 4.65 19.60
C ASN A 348 -2.48 4.09 18.65
N VAL A 349 -1.60 3.17 19.11
CA VAL A 349 -0.54 2.58 18.29
C VAL A 349 -0.87 1.13 17.96
N ILE A 350 -0.82 0.78 16.66
CA ILE A 350 -0.73 -0.60 16.18
C ILE A 350 0.63 -0.73 15.49
N ALA A 351 1.47 -1.67 15.89
CA ALA A 351 2.79 -1.85 15.31
C ALA A 351 2.67 -2.47 13.91
N GLY A 352 3.26 -1.80 12.90
CA GLY A 352 3.18 -2.22 11.50
C GLY A 352 4.53 -2.40 10.82
N THR A 353 4.49 -2.64 9.52
CA THR A 353 5.66 -2.60 8.64
C THR A 353 5.65 -1.30 7.82
N ASP A 354 6.82 -0.82 7.42
CA ASP A 354 6.93 0.40 6.61
C ASP A 354 6.08 0.33 5.33
N CYS A 355 6.21 -0.77 4.61
CA CYS A 355 5.43 -1.06 3.41
C CYS A 355 5.26 -2.58 3.25
N GLY A 356 4.66 -3.03 2.14
CA GLY A 356 4.57 -4.44 1.79
C GLY A 356 5.95 -5.07 1.60
N MET A 357 6.16 -6.28 2.14
CA MET A 357 7.44 -6.98 2.08
C MET A 357 7.59 -7.89 0.85
N GLY A 358 6.47 -8.30 0.26
CA GLY A 358 6.47 -9.17 -0.91
C GLY A 358 7.16 -8.51 -2.10
N MET A 359 8.02 -9.27 -2.78
CA MET A 359 8.87 -8.81 -3.89
C MET A 359 9.97 -7.79 -3.49
N ARG A 360 10.09 -7.41 -2.21
CA ARG A 360 11.11 -6.47 -1.70
C ARG A 360 12.23 -7.18 -0.97
N VAL A 361 11.87 -8.09 -0.08
CA VAL A 361 12.81 -8.95 0.64
C VAL A 361 12.49 -10.41 0.34
N HIS A 362 13.46 -11.30 0.53
CA HIS A 362 13.23 -12.74 0.36
C HIS A 362 12.11 -13.22 1.29
N PRO A 363 11.17 -14.10 0.86
CA PRO A 363 10.04 -14.54 1.70
C PRO A 363 10.41 -15.03 3.10
N GLN A 364 11.52 -15.77 3.24
CA GLN A 364 12.00 -16.20 4.57
C GLN A 364 12.36 -15.03 5.47
N ILE A 365 12.92 -13.95 4.90
CA ILE A 365 13.29 -12.75 5.63
C ILE A 365 12.01 -11.99 6.02
N ALA A 366 11.04 -11.86 5.10
CA ALA A 366 9.74 -11.23 5.40
C ALA A 366 9.06 -11.87 6.61
N TRP A 367 9.00 -13.21 6.67
CA TRP A 367 8.41 -13.92 7.80
C TRP A 367 9.22 -13.78 9.10
N ALA A 368 10.55 -13.75 9.02
CA ALA A 368 11.40 -13.47 10.18
C ALA A 368 11.20 -12.06 10.72
N LYS A 369 11.03 -11.08 9.84
CA LYS A 369 10.71 -9.69 10.22
C LYS A 369 9.33 -9.56 10.88
N LEU A 370 8.31 -10.23 10.38
CA LEU A 370 6.99 -10.25 11.01
C LEU A 370 7.01 -10.93 12.39
N LYS A 371 7.86 -11.95 12.56
CA LYS A 371 8.08 -12.56 13.87
C LYS A 371 8.78 -11.58 14.82
N ALA A 372 9.82 -10.89 14.39
CA ALA A 372 10.50 -9.85 15.18
C ALA A 372 9.54 -8.70 15.56
N LEU A 373 8.63 -8.31 14.65
CA LEU A 373 7.57 -7.36 14.93
C LEU A 373 6.71 -7.80 16.11
N SER A 374 6.23 -9.04 16.11
CA SER A 374 5.36 -9.58 17.17
C SER A 374 6.10 -9.74 18.49
N GLU A 375 7.36 -10.19 18.44
CA GLU A 375 8.21 -10.30 19.64
C GLU A 375 8.48 -8.92 20.26
N GLY A 376 8.79 -7.90 19.43
CA GLY A 376 8.97 -6.52 19.89
C GLY A 376 7.69 -5.91 20.45
N ALA A 377 6.54 -6.17 19.84
CA ALA A 377 5.25 -5.73 20.36
C ALA A 377 4.92 -6.36 21.71
N ALA A 378 5.30 -7.63 21.94
CA ALA A 378 5.15 -8.29 23.23
C ALA A 378 6.05 -7.65 24.31
N LEU A 379 7.31 -7.30 23.98
CA LEU A 379 8.22 -6.59 24.88
C LEU A 379 7.67 -5.20 25.25
N ALA A 380 7.26 -4.41 24.26
CA ALA A 380 6.66 -3.10 24.49
C ALA A 380 5.37 -3.17 25.30
N SER A 381 4.53 -4.20 25.05
CA SER A 381 3.30 -4.41 25.81
C SER A 381 3.57 -4.66 27.29
N LYS A 382 4.58 -5.49 27.60
CA LYS A 382 4.99 -5.75 28.97
C LYS A 382 5.46 -4.49 29.69
N GLU A 383 6.12 -3.57 28.99
CA GLU A 383 6.56 -2.31 29.57
C GLU A 383 5.40 -1.31 29.78
N LEU A 384 4.46 -1.28 28.83
CA LEU A 384 3.36 -0.32 28.85
C LEU A 384 2.21 -0.70 29.77
N TRP A 385 1.95 -1.97 30.02
CA TRP A 385 0.84 -2.43 30.87
C TRP A 385 1.26 -3.24 32.11
N GLY A 386 2.57 -3.49 32.32
CA GLY A 386 3.14 -4.16 33.51
C GLY A 386 3.09 -5.67 33.38
#